data_4bc83400c1c236e8d51f96ce8da29426
#
_entry.id   4bc83400c1c236e8d51f96ce8da29426
#
_cell.length_a   1.000
_cell.length_b   1.000
_cell.length_c   1.000
_cell.angle_alpha   90.00
_cell.angle_beta   90.00
_cell.angle_gamma   90.00
#
_symmetry.space_group_name_H-M   'P 1'
#
loop_
_entity.id
_entity.type
_entity.pdbx_description
1 polymer ?
#
loop_
_entity_poly.entity_id
_entity_poly.type
_entity_poly.pdbx_seq_one_letter_code
_entity_poly.pdbx_strand_id
1 'polypeptide(L)'
;MLDKEVKRGSTEMLILALVEDRSRHGYEIAKLIEHRSEGVLQFHVASLYPLLYRMEKRGLIKGTWIEKPGQRRRRFYKLMPAGKRALNEHRQTWSDFFTALDRVAKIKPA
;
A
#
# COMPACT_ATOMS: atom_id res chain seq x y z
N MET A 1 0.26 14.57 -13.37
CA MET A 1 0.71 13.19 -13.11
C MET A 1 1.74 13.20 -11.99
N LEU A 2 1.64 12.25 -11.08
CA LEU A 2 2.56 12.20 -9.95
C LEU A 2 3.96 11.78 -10.37
N ASP A 3 4.96 12.38 -9.73
CA ASP A 3 6.35 11.99 -9.85
C ASP A 3 6.53 10.52 -9.47
N LYS A 4 7.53 9.87 -10.09
CA LYS A 4 7.81 8.46 -9.85
C LYS A 4 8.12 8.15 -8.38
N GLU A 5 8.85 9.05 -7.70
CA GLU A 5 9.19 8.85 -6.30
C GLU A 5 8.00 9.07 -5.38
N VAL A 6 7.15 10.03 -5.68
CA VAL A 6 5.90 10.28 -4.95
C VAL A 6 5.00 9.06 -5.09
N LYS A 7 4.88 8.53 -6.31
CA LYS A 7 4.10 7.32 -6.58
C LYS A 7 4.62 6.12 -5.78
N ARG A 8 5.94 5.95 -5.74
CA ARG A 8 6.55 4.82 -5.02
C ARG A 8 6.27 4.91 -3.51
N GLY A 9 6.44 6.08 -2.91
CA GLY A 9 6.19 6.28 -1.48
C GLY A 9 4.73 6.07 -1.13
N SER A 10 3.82 6.58 -1.95
CA SER A 10 2.39 6.39 -1.71
C SER A 10 1.98 4.93 -1.87
N THR A 11 2.58 4.21 -2.82
CA THR A 11 2.25 2.79 -3.02
C THR A 11 2.65 1.96 -1.80
N GLU A 12 3.83 2.22 -1.22
CA GLU A 12 4.24 1.54 0.00
C GLU A 12 3.23 1.78 1.12
N MET A 13 2.79 3.02 1.32
CA MET A 13 1.79 3.37 2.32
C MET A 13 0.48 2.62 2.08
N LEU A 14 0.04 2.56 0.82
CA LEU A 14 -1.22 1.88 0.48
C LEU A 14 -1.14 0.38 0.80
N ILE A 15 -0.03 -0.25 0.46
CA ILE A 15 0.16 -1.67 0.77
C ILE A 15 0.12 -1.91 2.28
N LEU A 16 0.86 -1.10 3.04
CA LEU A 16 0.89 -1.24 4.51
C LEU A 16 -0.50 -1.06 5.10
N ALA A 17 -1.25 -0.07 4.63
CA ALA A 17 -2.60 0.18 5.12
C ALA A 17 -3.54 -0.98 4.83
N LEU A 18 -3.39 -1.62 3.67
CA LEU A 18 -4.29 -2.71 3.27
C LEU A 18 -3.99 -4.04 3.96
N VAL A 19 -2.84 -4.18 4.61
CA VAL A 19 -2.52 -5.36 5.40
C VAL A 19 -2.55 -5.08 6.90
N GLU A 20 -3.06 -3.91 7.29
CA GLU A 20 -3.13 -3.52 8.70
C GLU A 20 -4.16 -4.34 9.48
N ASP A 21 -5.32 -4.57 8.89
CA ASP A 21 -6.42 -5.28 9.55
C ASP A 21 -6.38 -6.79 9.34
N ARG A 22 -5.81 -7.25 8.23
CA ARG A 22 -5.65 -8.69 7.96
C ARG A 22 -4.65 -8.94 6.85
N SER A 23 -4.16 -10.18 6.78
CA SER A 23 -3.28 -10.62 5.69
C SER A 23 -4.00 -10.59 4.35
N ARG A 24 -3.28 -10.20 3.30
CA ARG A 24 -3.82 -10.15 1.94
C ARG A 24 -2.73 -10.56 0.94
N HIS A 25 -3.16 -11.15 -0.18
CA HIS A 25 -2.22 -11.46 -1.27
C HIS A 25 -2.16 -10.31 -2.28
N GLY A 26 -1.13 -10.32 -3.14
CA GLY A 26 -0.86 -9.20 -4.05
C GLY A 26 -1.99 -8.85 -4.98
N TYR A 27 -2.68 -9.85 -5.53
CA TYR A 27 -3.81 -9.60 -6.42
C TYR A 27 -4.93 -8.87 -5.69
N GLU A 28 -5.25 -9.30 -4.47
CA GLU A 28 -6.27 -8.65 -3.65
C GLU A 28 -5.88 -7.20 -3.33
N ILE A 29 -4.61 -6.98 -3.00
CA ILE A 29 -4.11 -5.63 -2.71
C ILE A 29 -4.32 -4.71 -3.92
N ALA A 30 -3.93 -5.16 -5.12
CA ALA A 30 -4.11 -4.37 -6.33
C ALA A 30 -5.58 -4.05 -6.60
N LYS A 31 -6.46 -5.03 -6.42
CA LYS A 31 -7.89 -4.84 -6.62
C LYS A 31 -8.50 -3.86 -5.63
N LEU A 32 -8.07 -3.93 -4.37
CA LEU A 32 -8.59 -3.02 -3.35
C LEU A 32 -8.12 -1.58 -3.57
N ILE A 33 -6.88 -1.39 -4.02
CA ILE A 33 -6.40 -0.05 -4.33
C ILE A 33 -7.29 0.57 -5.41
N GLU A 34 -7.54 -0.17 -6.50
CA GLU A 34 -8.38 0.31 -7.58
C GLU A 34 -9.81 0.57 -7.11
N HIS A 35 -10.39 -0.39 -6.39
CA HIS A 35 -11.78 -0.29 -5.93
C HIS A 35 -11.98 0.86 -4.94
N ARG A 36 -11.14 0.95 -3.91
CA ARG A 36 -11.29 1.97 -2.88
C ARG A 36 -10.97 3.37 -3.37
N SER A 37 -10.14 3.50 -4.40
CA SER A 37 -9.84 4.80 -5.02
C SER A 37 -10.82 5.14 -6.14
N GLU A 38 -11.85 4.32 -6.33
CA GLU A 38 -12.85 4.50 -7.39
C GLU A 38 -12.19 4.62 -8.76
N GLY A 39 -11.16 3.80 -8.99
CA GLY A 39 -10.47 3.71 -10.27
C GLY A 39 -9.39 4.77 -10.50
N VAL A 40 -9.22 5.72 -9.57
CA VAL A 40 -8.22 6.78 -9.72
C VAL A 40 -6.80 6.21 -9.66
N LEU A 41 -6.58 5.23 -8.78
CA LEU A 41 -5.30 4.56 -8.64
C LEU A 41 -5.43 3.13 -9.17
N GLN A 42 -4.57 2.79 -10.12
CA GLN A 42 -4.57 1.47 -10.74
C GLN A 42 -3.15 0.94 -10.79
N PHE A 43 -2.97 -0.31 -10.37
CA PHE A 43 -1.68 -0.99 -10.39
C PHE A 43 -1.85 -2.39 -10.96
N HIS A 44 -0.95 -2.75 -11.87
CA HIS A 44 -0.84 -4.15 -12.27
C HIS A 44 -0.22 -4.93 -11.12
N VAL A 45 -0.76 -6.10 -10.82
CA VAL A 45 -0.22 -6.93 -9.74
C VAL A 45 1.26 -7.24 -9.97
N ALA A 46 1.66 -7.43 -11.24
CA ALA A 46 3.06 -7.69 -11.57
C ALA A 46 3.99 -6.56 -11.15
N SER A 47 3.49 -5.31 -11.14
CA SER A 47 4.27 -4.15 -10.71
C SER A 47 4.43 -4.10 -9.19
N LEU A 48 3.51 -4.71 -8.46
CA LEU A 48 3.55 -4.72 -6.99
C LEU A 48 4.54 -5.74 -6.43
N TYR A 49 4.76 -6.86 -7.12
CA TYR A 49 5.61 -7.93 -6.59
C TYR A 49 7.03 -7.49 -6.23
N PRO A 50 7.75 -6.72 -7.07
CA PRO A 50 9.08 -6.25 -6.67
C PRO A 50 9.05 -5.38 -5.41
N LEU A 51 8.02 -4.55 -5.26
CA LEU A 51 7.87 -3.71 -4.09
C LEU A 51 7.54 -4.54 -2.85
N LEU A 52 6.63 -5.51 -2.98
CA LEU A 52 6.30 -6.43 -1.88
C LEU A 52 7.55 -7.18 -1.41
N TYR A 53 8.37 -7.65 -2.36
CA TYR A 53 9.61 -8.35 -2.05
C TYR A 53 10.57 -7.46 -1.25
N ARG A 54 10.76 -6.21 -1.70
CA ARG A 54 11.64 -5.27 -0.99
C ARG A 54 11.11 -4.92 0.40
N MET A 55 9.80 -4.74 0.52
CA MET A 55 9.18 -4.44 1.81
C MET A 55 9.32 -5.60 2.78
N GLU A 56 9.21 -6.83 2.28
CA GLU A 56 9.42 -8.02 3.10
C GLU A 56 10.88 -8.11 3.56
N LYS A 57 11.83 -7.82 2.68
CA LYS A 57 13.26 -7.82 3.03
C LYS A 57 13.58 -6.77 4.10
N ARG A 58 12.88 -5.65 4.09
CA ARG A 58 13.04 -4.60 5.10
C ARG A 58 12.30 -4.91 6.40
N GLY A 59 11.61 -6.03 6.47
CA GLY A 59 10.89 -6.43 7.68
C GLY A 59 9.59 -5.69 7.93
N LEU A 60 9.06 -4.99 6.94
CA LEU A 60 7.82 -4.24 7.09
C LEU A 60 6.58 -5.13 7.01
N ILE A 61 6.66 -6.17 6.19
CA ILE A 61 5.61 -7.16 6.02
C ILE A 61 6.24 -8.54 6.02
N LYS A 62 5.44 -9.55 6.29
CA LYS A 62 5.88 -10.95 6.24
C LYS A 62 4.95 -11.74 5.33
N GLY A 63 5.53 -12.42 4.34
CA GLY A 63 4.78 -13.26 3.42
C GLY A 63 4.73 -14.70 3.87
N THR A 64 3.61 -15.35 3.66
CA THR A 64 3.41 -16.77 3.95
C THR A 64 2.65 -17.40 2.79
N TRP A 65 3.16 -18.52 2.29
CA TRP A 65 2.48 -19.26 1.24
C TRP A 65 1.30 -20.02 1.82
N ILE A 66 0.14 -19.88 1.18
CA ILE A 66 -1.07 -20.59 1.59
C ILE A 66 -1.59 -21.38 0.39
N GLU A 67 -1.83 -22.69 0.62
CA GLU A 67 -2.41 -23.58 -0.38
C GLU A 67 -3.78 -24.01 0.10
N LYS A 68 -4.75 -23.97 -0.80
CA LYS A 68 -6.10 -24.48 -0.54
C LYS A 68 -6.46 -25.46 -1.64
N PRO A 69 -7.18 -26.56 -1.31
CA PRO A 69 -7.57 -27.54 -2.31
C PRO A 69 -8.27 -26.91 -3.50
N GLY A 70 -7.83 -27.27 -4.70
CA GLY A 70 -8.43 -26.77 -5.93
C GLY A 70 -8.10 -25.32 -6.27
N GLN A 71 -7.22 -24.67 -5.51
CA GLN A 71 -6.86 -23.29 -5.75
C GLN A 71 -5.37 -23.12 -5.96
N ARG A 72 -5.00 -22.03 -6.66
CA ARG A 72 -3.59 -21.68 -6.85
C ARG A 72 -2.97 -21.28 -5.51
N ARG A 73 -1.73 -21.76 -5.27
CA ARG A 73 -0.94 -21.31 -4.12
C ARG A 73 -0.72 -19.81 -4.20
N ARG A 74 -0.94 -19.10 -3.09
CA ARG A 74 -0.81 -17.64 -3.02
C ARG A 74 0.02 -17.23 -1.82
N ARG A 75 0.79 -16.16 -1.99
CA ARG A 75 1.56 -15.60 -0.89
C ARG A 75 0.76 -14.49 -0.23
N PHE A 76 0.46 -14.67 1.04
CA PHE A 76 -0.28 -13.69 1.85
C PHE A 76 0.71 -12.90 2.69
N TYR A 77 0.49 -11.60 2.78
CA TYR A 77 1.37 -10.67 3.49
C TYR A 77 0.64 -10.11 4.70
N LYS A 78 1.34 -10.05 5.84
CA LYS A 78 0.82 -9.44 7.06
C LYS A 78 1.73 -8.31 7.49
N LEU A 79 1.16 -7.35 8.23
CA LEU A 79 1.90 -6.21 8.74
C LEU A 79 2.78 -6.65 9.91
N MET A 80 4.04 -6.20 9.89
CA MET A 80 4.98 -6.43 10.99
C MET A 80 5.09 -5.15 11.84
N PRO A 81 5.62 -5.23 13.08
CA PRO A 81 5.76 -4.03 13.91
C PRO A 81 6.51 -2.88 13.23
N ALA A 82 7.59 -3.19 12.52
CA ALA A 82 8.31 -2.16 11.75
C ALA A 82 7.44 -1.55 10.67
N GLY A 83 6.56 -2.37 10.04
CA GLY A 83 5.62 -1.89 9.05
C GLY A 83 4.58 -0.95 9.65
N LYS A 84 4.12 -1.25 10.86
CA LYS A 84 3.18 -0.38 11.56
C LYS A 84 3.80 1.00 11.84
N ARG A 85 5.06 1.02 12.27
CA ARG A 85 5.76 2.28 12.49
C ARG A 85 5.92 3.06 11.18
N ALA A 86 6.32 2.38 10.11
CA ALA A 86 6.46 3.00 8.79
C ALA A 86 5.12 3.55 8.29
N LEU A 87 4.04 2.82 8.49
CA LEU A 87 2.70 3.26 8.09
C LEU A 87 2.31 4.54 8.82
N ASN A 88 2.56 4.61 10.13
CA ASN A 88 2.25 5.79 10.91
C ASN A 88 3.07 7.01 10.43
N GLU A 89 4.35 6.81 10.10
CA GLU A 89 5.18 7.87 9.55
C GLU A 89 4.68 8.33 8.19
N HIS A 90 4.32 7.39 7.31
CA HIS A 90 3.76 7.73 6.00
C HIS A 90 2.47 8.54 6.14
N ARG A 91 1.57 8.09 7.01
CA ARG A 91 0.31 8.79 7.23
C ARG A 91 0.54 10.23 7.72
N GLN A 92 1.49 10.41 8.62
CA GLN A 92 1.81 11.74 9.13
C GLN A 92 2.40 12.63 8.02
N THR A 93 3.35 12.11 7.26
CA THR A 93 3.98 12.84 6.17
C THR A 93 2.95 13.30 5.14
N TRP A 94 2.06 12.39 4.71
CA TRP A 94 1.04 12.73 3.72
C TRP A 94 0.00 13.69 4.28
N SER A 95 -0.40 13.52 5.54
CA SER A 95 -1.33 14.44 6.20
C SER A 95 -0.76 15.85 6.25
N ASP A 96 0.50 15.99 6.64
CA ASP A 96 1.16 17.29 6.70
C ASP A 96 1.27 17.91 5.31
N PHE A 97 1.59 17.10 4.30
CA PHE A 97 1.70 17.56 2.92
C PHE A 97 0.36 18.08 2.39
N PHE A 98 -0.71 17.30 2.58
CA PHE A 98 -2.05 17.74 2.16
C PHE A 98 -2.49 19.01 2.87
N THR A 99 -2.20 19.11 4.16
CA THR A 99 -2.52 20.32 4.92
C THR A 99 -1.79 21.53 4.35
N ALA A 100 -0.51 21.38 4.02
CA ALA A 100 0.27 22.46 3.42
C ALA A 100 -0.28 22.84 2.04
N LEU A 101 -0.60 21.86 1.20
CA LEU A 101 -1.19 22.12 -0.11
C LEU A 101 -2.51 22.86 0.01
N ASP A 102 -3.34 22.43 0.95
CA ASP A 102 -4.66 23.04 1.16
C ASP A 102 -4.54 24.49 1.64
N ARG A 103 -3.59 24.79 2.51
CA ARG A 103 -3.36 26.15 2.98
C ARG A 103 -3.04 27.10 1.84
N VAL A 104 -2.27 26.64 0.86
CA VAL A 104 -1.85 27.47 -0.28
C VAL A 104 -2.91 27.50 -1.37
N ALA A 105 -3.41 26.34 -1.77
CA ALA A 105 -4.23 26.18 -2.98
C ALA A 105 -5.72 26.02 -2.71
N LYS A 106 -6.14 25.91 -1.44
CA LYS A 106 -7.55 25.75 -1.08
C LYS A 106 -8.20 24.57 -1.79
N ILE A 107 -7.60 23.40 -1.60
CA ILE A 107 -8.04 22.17 -2.29
C ILE A 107 -9.29 21.57 -1.66
N LYS A 108 -9.37 21.58 -0.33
CA LYS A 108 -10.50 20.98 0.37
C LYS A 108 -11.79 21.74 0.08
N PRO A 109 -12.88 21.03 -0.20
CA PRO A 109 -14.19 21.66 -0.27
C PRO A 109 -14.51 22.33 1.06
N ALA A 110 -15.18 23.45 0.99
CA ALA A 110 -15.57 24.22 2.18
C ALA A 110 -16.50 23.40 3.08
#